data_b21546dc391ce3520ab5fb62b9831d38
#
_entry.id   b21546dc391ce3520ab5fb62b9831d38
#
_cell.length_a   1.000
_cell.length_b   1.000
_cell.length_c   1.000
_cell.angle_alpha   90.00
_cell.angle_beta   90.00
_cell.angle_gamma   90.00
#
_symmetry.space_group_name_H-M   'P 1'
#
loop_
_entity.id
_entity.type
_entity.pdbx_description
1 polymer ?
#
loop_
_entity_poly.entity_id
_entity_poly.type
_entity_poly.pdbx_seq_one_letter_code
_entity_poly.pdbx_strand_id
1 'polypeptide(L)'
;MVSTTSTEKLGVRRGEYAGAETALVFSDCRAEFLALRSGCGVYELEWERQFLISGRDRVRWLNSMISNNVRDLAAGHGVYAFVLTPQGHIVGDLCVYNRGDDFVMVVEAAQADKLHAHLKRFIIMDQVEFKPAEEWAAIGIQGPKVEATLRAAGIEIPGLEQLQLADVKCGAAQATLVRGDHPLAPNYELWSTAGQVPALWDALVKAGATPVGAEALELARIAGGVPRYGQDIRERDLPQETGQMRAISFTKGCYIGQEIVERIRARGSLHRGFTGFRIVEGPLPAPGSKVQASGKEVGEVTSAAMLPANDGEVPVALGYLRKEAGATGAVVELGASRAQVEPLPFTLSAENI
;
A
#
# COMPACT_ATOMS: atom_id res chain seq x y z
N MET A 1 -20.49 -2.42 -1.06
CA MET A 1 -20.79 -3.85 -1.31
C MET A 1 -21.18 -4.00 -2.76
N VAL A 2 -20.30 -4.60 -3.58
CA VAL A 2 -20.69 -5.11 -4.90
C VAL A 2 -21.84 -6.08 -4.66
N SER A 3 -22.90 -5.96 -5.45
CA SER A 3 -24.15 -6.70 -5.25
C SER A 3 -23.89 -8.17 -4.91
N THR A 4 -24.35 -8.62 -3.76
CA THR A 4 -24.27 -10.00 -3.25
C THR A 4 -24.71 -11.04 -4.31
N THR A 5 -25.45 -10.63 -5.31
CA THR A 5 -25.97 -11.47 -6.40
C THR A 5 -24.92 -11.88 -7.44
N SER A 6 -23.86 -11.10 -7.65
CA SER A 6 -22.78 -11.47 -8.61
C SER A 6 -21.70 -12.33 -7.95
N THR A 7 -21.42 -12.11 -6.67
CA THR A 7 -20.36 -12.82 -5.91
C THR A 7 -20.80 -14.21 -5.43
N GLU A 8 -22.08 -14.43 -5.10
CA GLU A 8 -22.58 -15.76 -4.72
C GLU A 8 -22.50 -16.81 -5.84
N LYS A 9 -22.46 -16.38 -7.10
CA LYS A 9 -22.37 -17.30 -8.26
C LYS A 9 -20.97 -17.86 -8.54
N LEU A 10 -19.91 -17.29 -7.94
CA LEU A 10 -18.51 -17.61 -8.28
C LEU A 10 -17.78 -18.49 -7.26
N GLY A 11 -18.41 -18.89 -6.14
CA GLY A 11 -17.71 -19.63 -5.08
C GLY A 11 -16.61 -18.79 -4.38
N VAL A 12 -16.80 -17.48 -4.30
CA VAL A 12 -15.87 -16.53 -3.71
C VAL A 12 -15.61 -16.83 -2.24
N ARG A 13 -14.36 -17.03 -1.86
CA ARG A 13 -13.97 -17.15 -0.46
C ARG A 13 -13.78 -15.76 0.13
N ARG A 14 -14.53 -15.44 1.19
CA ARG A 14 -14.42 -14.17 1.93
C ARG A 14 -13.77 -14.37 3.28
N GLY A 15 -13.23 -13.30 3.84
CA GLY A 15 -12.61 -13.27 5.17
C GLY A 15 -12.00 -11.92 5.49
N GLU A 16 -11.32 -11.84 6.61
CA GLU A 16 -10.69 -10.61 7.08
C GLU A 16 -9.35 -10.35 6.38
N TYR A 17 -9.16 -9.10 5.92
CA TYR A 17 -7.90 -8.59 5.40
C TYR A 17 -7.76 -7.11 5.73
N ALA A 18 -6.63 -6.71 6.28
CA ALA A 18 -6.30 -5.31 6.64
C ALA A 18 -7.41 -4.60 7.46
N GLY A 19 -8.11 -5.33 8.32
CA GLY A 19 -9.16 -4.82 9.21
C GLY A 19 -10.55 -4.73 8.59
N ALA A 20 -10.80 -5.38 7.47
CA ALA A 20 -12.13 -5.45 6.85
C ALA A 20 -12.43 -6.83 6.29
N GLU A 21 -13.72 -7.18 6.25
CA GLU A 21 -14.18 -8.37 5.53
C GLU A 21 -14.20 -8.10 4.04
N THR A 22 -13.52 -8.93 3.26
CA THR A 22 -13.39 -8.79 1.82
C THR A 22 -13.31 -10.13 1.10
N ALA A 23 -13.34 -10.12 -0.25
CA ALA A 23 -13.04 -11.28 -1.06
C ALA A 23 -11.56 -11.65 -0.92
N LEU A 24 -11.27 -12.82 -0.39
CA LEU A 24 -9.91 -13.36 -0.27
C LEU A 24 -9.44 -14.01 -1.57
N VAL A 25 -10.32 -14.78 -2.22
CA VAL A 25 -10.07 -15.47 -3.49
C VAL A 25 -11.37 -15.56 -4.27
N PHE A 26 -11.36 -15.18 -5.53
CA PHE A 26 -12.50 -15.32 -6.45
C PHE A 26 -12.50 -16.67 -7.18
N SER A 27 -11.31 -17.17 -7.55
CA SER A 27 -11.17 -18.41 -8.31
C SER A 27 -9.98 -19.25 -7.83
N ASP A 28 -8.79 -18.85 -8.20
CA ASP A 28 -7.52 -19.51 -7.85
C ASP A 28 -6.46 -18.41 -7.60
N CYS A 29 -5.86 -18.42 -6.41
CA CYS A 29 -4.93 -17.38 -5.98
C CYS A 29 -3.71 -17.26 -6.94
N ARG A 30 -3.23 -18.39 -7.48
CA ARG A 30 -2.12 -18.38 -8.46
C ARG A 30 -2.54 -17.68 -9.76
N ALA A 31 -3.70 -18.05 -10.31
CA ALA A 31 -4.21 -17.44 -11.54
C ALA A 31 -4.48 -15.95 -11.37
N GLU A 32 -5.05 -15.56 -10.21
CA GLU A 32 -5.29 -14.16 -9.85
C GLU A 32 -3.99 -13.36 -9.73
N PHE A 33 -2.97 -13.91 -9.07
CA PHE A 33 -1.65 -13.27 -9.00
C PHE A 33 -1.02 -13.09 -10.39
N LEU A 34 -1.11 -14.13 -11.26
CA LEU A 34 -0.61 -14.03 -12.64
C LEU A 34 -1.37 -12.99 -13.47
N ALA A 35 -2.68 -12.78 -13.21
CA ALA A 35 -3.44 -11.72 -13.86
C ALA A 35 -2.90 -10.32 -13.48
N LEU A 36 -2.48 -10.11 -12.24
CA LEU A 36 -1.81 -8.88 -11.80
C LEU A 36 -0.44 -8.68 -12.47
N ARG A 37 0.24 -9.76 -12.82
CA ARG A 37 1.60 -9.73 -13.36
C ARG A 37 1.67 -9.61 -14.88
N SER A 38 0.73 -10.19 -15.61
CA SER A 38 0.77 -10.31 -17.09
C SER A 38 -0.50 -9.80 -17.79
N GLY A 39 -1.55 -9.54 -17.03
CA GLY A 39 -2.87 -9.14 -17.49
C GLY A 39 -3.35 -7.85 -16.85
N CYS A 40 -4.58 -7.93 -16.35
CA CYS A 40 -5.24 -6.87 -15.59
C CYS A 40 -6.15 -7.50 -14.54
N GLY A 41 -5.89 -7.24 -13.27
CA GLY A 41 -6.75 -7.62 -12.15
C GLY A 41 -7.66 -6.47 -11.72
N VAL A 42 -8.89 -6.79 -11.30
CA VAL A 42 -9.82 -5.85 -10.63
C VAL A 42 -10.19 -6.42 -9.26
N TYR A 43 -10.24 -5.56 -8.25
CA TYR A 43 -10.44 -5.96 -6.86
C TYR A 43 -11.23 -4.94 -6.05
N GLU A 44 -11.93 -5.42 -5.03
CA GLU A 44 -12.59 -4.57 -4.04
C GLU A 44 -11.52 -3.94 -3.13
N LEU A 45 -11.77 -2.69 -2.66
CA LEU A 45 -10.93 -1.98 -1.69
C LEU A 45 -11.69 -1.77 -0.37
N GLU A 46 -12.38 -2.82 0.08
CA GLU A 46 -13.18 -2.80 1.32
C GLU A 46 -12.33 -2.58 2.58
N TRP A 47 -11.02 -2.78 2.49
CA TRP A 47 -10.07 -2.50 3.58
C TRP A 47 -9.52 -1.07 3.57
N GLU A 48 -9.93 -0.21 2.65
CA GLU A 48 -9.58 1.20 2.67
C GLU A 48 -10.69 2.04 3.32
N ARG A 49 -10.26 3.08 4.01
CA ARG A 49 -11.14 4.10 4.57
C ARG A 49 -10.69 5.46 4.09
N GLN A 50 -11.65 6.22 3.62
CA GLN A 50 -11.45 7.57 3.11
C GLN A 50 -12.03 8.58 4.09
N PHE A 51 -11.26 9.65 4.34
CA PHE A 51 -11.68 10.76 5.18
C PHE A 51 -11.55 12.07 4.41
N LEU A 52 -12.56 12.92 4.55
CA LEU A 52 -12.54 14.27 4.01
C LEU A 52 -11.98 15.22 5.04
N ILE A 53 -11.05 16.09 4.61
CA ILE A 53 -10.45 17.15 5.43
C ILE A 53 -10.69 18.47 4.73
N SER A 54 -11.58 19.29 5.29
CA SER A 54 -11.98 20.59 4.75
C SER A 54 -11.79 21.72 5.77
N GLY A 55 -12.15 22.94 5.40
CA GLY A 55 -12.01 24.13 6.23
C GLY A 55 -10.79 24.98 5.87
N ARG A 56 -10.82 26.25 6.30
CA ARG A 56 -9.80 27.24 5.90
C ARG A 56 -8.39 26.92 6.40
N ASP A 57 -8.27 26.23 7.55
CA ASP A 57 -6.99 25.91 8.18
C ASP A 57 -6.47 24.50 7.80
N ARG A 58 -7.18 23.76 6.92
CA ARG A 58 -6.87 22.36 6.55
C ARG A 58 -5.43 22.14 6.11
N VAL A 59 -4.90 23.03 5.28
CA VAL A 59 -3.54 22.93 4.74
C VAL A 59 -2.50 23.08 5.84
N ARG A 60 -2.63 24.12 6.66
CA ARG A 60 -1.71 24.41 7.77
C ARG A 60 -1.73 23.28 8.80
N TRP A 61 -2.93 22.87 9.19
CA TRP A 61 -3.13 21.82 10.19
C TRP A 61 -2.53 20.49 9.69
N LEU A 62 -2.97 19.99 8.53
CA LEU A 62 -2.51 18.70 8.02
C LEU A 62 -1.01 18.69 7.76
N ASN A 63 -0.45 19.79 7.23
CA ASN A 63 0.98 19.91 7.00
C ASN A 63 1.79 19.80 8.30
N SER A 64 1.25 20.14 9.46
CA SER A 64 1.93 19.98 10.76
C SER A 64 1.75 18.58 11.37
N MET A 65 0.81 17.77 10.87
CA MET A 65 0.47 16.45 11.43
C MET A 65 1.20 15.28 10.76
N ILE A 66 1.60 15.43 9.50
CA ILE A 66 2.17 14.34 8.71
C ILE A 66 3.61 14.63 8.28
N SER A 67 4.37 13.60 7.96
CA SER A 67 5.79 13.70 7.60
C SER A 67 6.06 14.27 6.21
N ASN A 68 5.06 14.30 5.32
CA ASN A 68 5.23 14.81 3.95
C ASN A 68 4.59 16.19 3.74
N ASN A 69 4.94 16.85 2.65
CA ASN A 69 4.51 18.21 2.34
C ASN A 69 3.16 18.24 1.61
N VAL A 70 2.15 18.83 2.23
CA VAL A 70 0.84 19.09 1.60
C VAL A 70 0.58 20.59 1.36
N ARG A 71 1.47 21.47 1.85
CA ARG A 71 1.34 22.91 1.64
C ARG A 71 1.47 23.27 0.17
N ASP A 72 2.45 22.67 -0.48
CA ASP A 72 2.81 22.96 -1.88
C ASP A 72 2.25 21.90 -2.84
N LEU A 73 1.39 21.01 -2.32
CA LEU A 73 0.78 19.94 -3.12
C LEU A 73 -0.30 20.55 -4.04
N ALA A 74 -0.10 20.47 -5.33
CA ALA A 74 -1.06 20.98 -6.30
C ALA A 74 -2.39 20.18 -6.27
N ALA A 75 -3.50 20.81 -6.69
CA ALA A 75 -4.75 20.10 -6.88
C ALA A 75 -4.57 18.97 -7.92
N GLY A 76 -5.23 17.85 -7.68
CA GLY A 76 -5.06 16.63 -8.50
C GLY A 76 -3.84 15.79 -8.14
N HIS A 77 -3.07 16.14 -7.10
CA HIS A 77 -1.87 15.40 -6.67
C HIS A 77 -2.03 14.84 -5.26
N GLY A 78 -1.30 13.77 -5.00
CA GLY A 78 -1.24 13.12 -3.70
C GLY A 78 0.18 12.88 -3.20
N VAL A 79 0.29 12.54 -1.94
CA VAL A 79 1.52 12.13 -1.27
C VAL A 79 1.26 10.98 -0.30
N TYR A 80 2.22 10.07 -0.20
CA TYR A 80 2.28 9.10 0.89
C TYR A 80 3.03 9.71 2.07
N ALA A 81 2.55 9.47 3.30
CA ALA A 81 3.11 10.08 4.50
C ALA A 81 2.96 9.19 5.74
N PHE A 82 3.75 9.47 6.76
CA PHE A 82 3.57 8.94 8.11
C PHE A 82 2.95 9.95 9.06
N VAL A 83 2.18 9.46 10.02
CA VAL A 83 1.85 10.15 11.26
C VAL A 83 2.85 9.67 12.31
N LEU A 84 3.51 10.60 13.01
CA LEU A 84 4.56 10.28 13.96
C LEU A 84 4.21 10.71 15.38
N THR A 85 4.80 10.03 16.36
CA THR A 85 4.89 10.53 17.74
C THR A 85 5.95 11.63 17.84
N PRO A 86 5.96 12.45 18.90
CA PRO A 86 7.08 13.40 19.16
C PRO A 86 8.46 12.71 19.23
N GLN A 87 8.51 11.43 19.57
CA GLN A 87 9.73 10.60 19.60
C GLN A 87 10.12 10.05 18.22
N GLY A 88 9.40 10.42 17.15
CA GLY A 88 9.67 10.01 15.78
C GLY A 88 9.24 8.59 15.41
N HIS A 89 8.51 7.89 16.28
CA HIS A 89 7.96 6.57 15.97
C HIS A 89 6.67 6.67 15.13
N ILE A 90 6.45 5.69 14.28
CA ILE A 90 5.32 5.66 13.37
C ILE A 90 4.03 5.30 14.12
N VAL A 91 3.03 6.17 14.08
CA VAL A 91 1.67 5.92 14.58
C VAL A 91 0.81 5.24 13.54
N GLY A 92 1.05 5.55 12.28
CA GLY A 92 0.38 5.00 11.11
C GLY A 92 0.91 5.63 9.82
N ASP A 93 0.45 5.09 8.70
CA ASP A 93 0.74 5.59 7.37
C ASP A 93 -0.55 5.89 6.60
N LEU A 94 -0.45 6.72 5.58
CA LEU A 94 -1.60 7.19 4.82
C LEU A 94 -1.19 7.81 3.48
N CYS A 95 -2.13 7.83 2.55
CA CYS A 95 -2.06 8.71 1.39
C CYS A 95 -2.95 9.93 1.59
N VAL A 96 -2.52 11.09 1.12
CA VAL A 96 -3.31 12.33 1.08
C VAL A 96 -3.36 12.85 -0.33
N TYR A 97 -4.55 13.18 -0.80
CA TYR A 97 -4.79 13.73 -2.12
C TYR A 97 -5.45 15.11 -2.02
N ASN A 98 -4.91 16.11 -2.72
CA ASN A 98 -5.47 17.45 -2.80
C ASN A 98 -6.51 17.52 -3.93
N ARG A 99 -7.78 17.77 -3.61
CA ARG A 99 -8.84 17.96 -4.60
C ARG A 99 -9.16 19.44 -4.89
N GLY A 100 -8.34 20.33 -4.34
CA GLY A 100 -8.56 21.78 -4.44
C GLY A 100 -9.26 22.34 -3.21
N ASP A 101 -10.54 22.06 -3.05
CA ASP A 101 -11.34 22.58 -1.93
C ASP A 101 -11.17 21.77 -0.64
N ASP A 102 -10.79 20.51 -0.74
CA ASP A 102 -10.54 19.58 0.37
C ASP A 102 -9.35 18.67 0.11
N PHE A 103 -8.95 17.92 1.15
CA PHE A 103 -8.09 16.77 1.02
C PHE A 103 -8.88 15.49 1.24
N VAL A 104 -8.52 14.42 0.52
CA VAL A 104 -8.91 13.06 0.84
C VAL A 104 -7.73 12.36 1.48
N MET A 105 -7.92 11.85 2.69
CA MET A 105 -6.96 10.98 3.38
C MET A 105 -7.44 9.54 3.23
N VAL A 106 -6.57 8.68 2.73
CA VAL A 106 -6.82 7.23 2.54
C VAL A 106 -5.92 6.45 3.49
N VAL A 107 -6.52 5.52 4.22
CA VAL A 107 -5.84 4.66 5.20
C VAL A 107 -6.41 3.25 5.17
N GLU A 108 -5.64 2.25 5.59
CA GLU A 108 -6.19 0.91 5.82
C GLU A 108 -7.16 0.90 7.01
N ALA A 109 -8.22 0.10 6.93
CA ALA A 109 -9.27 -0.01 7.96
C ALA A 109 -8.70 -0.38 9.33
N ALA A 110 -7.69 -1.25 9.36
CA ALA A 110 -7.02 -1.67 10.60
C ALA A 110 -6.43 -0.51 11.43
N GLN A 111 -6.13 0.62 10.81
CA GLN A 111 -5.56 1.80 11.50
C GLN A 111 -6.48 3.03 11.48
N ALA A 112 -7.61 2.98 10.77
CA ALA A 112 -8.45 4.12 10.47
C ALA A 112 -8.98 4.84 11.73
N ASP A 113 -9.62 4.10 12.63
CA ASP A 113 -10.19 4.68 13.87
C ASP A 113 -9.11 5.25 14.78
N LYS A 114 -7.98 4.56 14.90
CA LYS A 114 -6.84 5.02 15.68
C LYS A 114 -6.27 6.32 15.12
N LEU A 115 -6.04 6.40 13.81
CA LEU A 115 -5.51 7.59 13.17
C LEU A 115 -6.50 8.75 13.21
N HIS A 116 -7.79 8.50 12.95
CA HIS A 116 -8.83 9.50 13.06
C HIS A 116 -8.89 10.10 14.48
N ALA A 117 -8.97 9.25 15.50
CA ALA A 117 -8.99 9.69 16.89
C ALA A 117 -7.68 10.41 17.30
N HIS A 118 -6.53 9.92 16.82
CA HIS A 118 -5.23 10.54 17.11
C HIS A 118 -5.14 11.95 16.51
N LEU A 119 -5.43 12.13 15.25
CA LEU A 119 -5.33 13.40 14.53
C LEU A 119 -6.38 14.41 15.02
N LYS A 120 -7.61 13.95 15.27
CA LYS A 120 -8.71 14.82 15.74
C LYS A 120 -8.38 15.55 17.04
N ARG A 121 -7.56 14.99 17.92
CA ARG A 121 -7.15 15.63 19.18
C ARG A 121 -6.33 16.90 18.98
N PHE A 122 -5.74 17.09 17.81
CA PHE A 122 -4.94 18.26 17.47
C PHE A 122 -5.74 19.35 16.76
N ILE A 123 -7.05 19.15 16.55
CA ILE A 123 -7.96 20.18 16.06
C ILE A 123 -8.48 20.95 17.30
N ILE A 124 -7.77 21.99 17.74
CA ILE A 124 -8.11 22.74 18.96
C ILE A 124 -8.75 24.09 18.61
N MET A 125 -8.06 24.92 17.83
CA MET A 125 -8.50 26.24 17.41
C MET A 125 -8.58 26.38 15.88
N ASP A 126 -8.17 25.36 15.15
CA ASP A 126 -8.18 25.31 13.70
C ASP A 126 -9.60 25.14 13.17
N GLN A 127 -9.94 25.89 12.14
CA GLN A 127 -11.19 25.68 11.39
C GLN A 127 -10.98 24.55 10.38
N VAL A 128 -11.07 23.32 10.89
CA VAL A 128 -10.90 22.07 10.15
C VAL A 128 -12.07 21.17 10.46
N GLU A 129 -12.70 20.66 9.43
CA GLU A 129 -13.63 19.54 9.49
C GLU A 129 -12.89 18.28 9.01
N PHE A 130 -12.87 17.24 9.83
CA PHE A 130 -12.24 15.96 9.55
C PHE A 130 -13.22 14.84 9.83
N LYS A 131 -13.75 14.22 8.76
CA LYS A 131 -14.86 13.24 8.84
C LYS A 131 -14.69 12.08 7.86
N PRO A 132 -15.21 10.89 8.17
CA PRO A 132 -15.29 9.78 7.23
C PRO A 132 -16.10 10.16 5.97
N ALA A 133 -15.70 9.62 4.83
CA ALA A 133 -16.42 9.72 3.55
C ALA A 133 -17.33 8.48 3.38
N GLU A 134 -18.35 8.34 4.22
CA GLU A 134 -19.17 7.12 4.36
C GLU A 134 -19.92 6.70 3.10
N GLU A 135 -20.20 7.64 2.19
CA GLU A 135 -20.91 7.36 0.94
C GLU A 135 -20.00 6.83 -0.17
N TRP A 136 -18.69 6.86 0.05
CA TRP A 136 -17.71 6.50 -0.95
C TRP A 136 -17.30 5.04 -0.82
N ALA A 137 -17.04 4.44 -1.98
CA ALA A 137 -16.45 3.14 -2.10
C ALA A 137 -15.40 3.17 -3.23
N ALA A 138 -14.45 2.26 -3.16
CA ALA A 138 -13.37 2.17 -4.11
C ALA A 138 -13.22 0.75 -4.67
N ILE A 139 -12.81 0.67 -5.93
CA ILE A 139 -12.31 -0.55 -6.54
C ILE A 139 -10.93 -0.27 -7.12
N GLY A 140 -10.03 -1.24 -6.98
CA GLY A 140 -8.70 -1.17 -7.53
C GLY A 140 -8.59 -1.96 -8.83
N ILE A 141 -7.66 -1.55 -9.70
CA ILE A 141 -7.33 -2.24 -10.93
C ILE A 141 -5.81 -2.18 -11.12
N GLN A 142 -5.16 -3.31 -11.39
CA GLN A 142 -3.70 -3.41 -11.48
C GLN A 142 -3.26 -4.39 -12.55
N GLY A 143 -2.15 -4.08 -13.19
CA GLY A 143 -1.46 -4.97 -14.12
C GLY A 143 -0.93 -4.24 -15.34
N PRO A 144 -0.07 -4.88 -16.15
CA PRO A 144 0.53 -4.25 -17.33
C PRO A 144 -0.50 -3.87 -18.41
N LYS A 145 -1.70 -4.46 -18.40
CA LYS A 145 -2.78 -4.15 -19.35
C LYS A 145 -3.83 -3.20 -18.79
N VAL A 146 -3.63 -2.61 -17.61
CA VAL A 146 -4.63 -1.80 -16.91
C VAL A 146 -5.15 -0.64 -17.76
N GLU A 147 -4.28 0.10 -18.42
CA GLU A 147 -4.70 1.25 -19.24
C GLU A 147 -5.53 0.82 -20.47
N ALA A 148 -5.14 -0.30 -21.10
CA ALA A 148 -5.90 -0.84 -22.23
C ALA A 148 -7.30 -1.29 -21.77
N THR A 149 -7.39 -1.91 -20.60
CA THR A 149 -8.65 -2.37 -20.00
C THR A 149 -9.55 -1.19 -19.61
N LEU A 150 -8.99 -0.14 -18.98
CA LEU A 150 -9.76 1.07 -18.65
C LEU A 150 -10.35 1.73 -19.92
N ARG A 151 -9.55 1.88 -20.99
CA ARG A 151 -10.04 2.41 -22.26
C ARG A 151 -11.11 1.52 -22.90
N ALA A 152 -10.95 0.19 -22.84
CA ALA A 152 -11.95 -0.76 -23.33
C ALA A 152 -13.25 -0.71 -22.52
N ALA A 153 -13.21 -0.36 -21.23
CA ALA A 153 -14.36 -0.09 -20.39
C ALA A 153 -15.01 1.28 -20.65
N GLY A 154 -14.46 2.07 -21.58
CA GLY A 154 -14.96 3.41 -21.91
C GLY A 154 -14.51 4.50 -20.94
N ILE A 155 -13.44 4.27 -20.19
CA ILE A 155 -12.83 5.26 -19.30
C ILE A 155 -11.64 5.92 -20.03
N GLU A 156 -11.77 7.22 -20.30
CA GLU A 156 -10.65 8.02 -20.78
C GLU A 156 -9.69 8.28 -19.64
N ILE A 157 -8.42 7.93 -19.85
CA ILE A 157 -7.37 8.11 -18.86
C ILE A 157 -6.67 9.43 -19.18
N PRO A 158 -6.81 10.48 -18.36
CA PRO A 158 -5.93 11.63 -18.44
C PRO A 158 -4.50 11.19 -18.13
N GLY A 159 -3.51 11.89 -18.66
CA GLY A 159 -2.09 11.56 -18.45
C GLY A 159 -1.69 11.76 -16.99
N LEU A 160 -2.07 10.82 -16.10
CA LEU A 160 -1.77 10.89 -14.69
C LEU A 160 -0.37 10.34 -14.41
N GLU A 161 0.39 11.01 -13.57
CA GLU A 161 1.58 10.49 -12.91
C GLU A 161 1.21 9.73 -11.61
N GLN A 162 2.18 9.08 -11.00
CA GLN A 162 1.97 8.39 -9.72
C GLN A 162 1.41 9.35 -8.65
N LEU A 163 0.44 8.87 -7.89
CA LEU A 163 -0.29 9.63 -6.87
C LEU A 163 -1.02 10.87 -7.42
N GLN A 164 -1.42 10.85 -8.69
CA GLN A 164 -2.33 11.85 -9.24
C GLN A 164 -3.74 11.30 -9.38
N LEU A 165 -4.71 12.22 -9.38
CA LEU A 165 -6.12 11.92 -9.53
C LEU A 165 -6.81 12.88 -10.51
N ALA A 166 -7.86 12.38 -11.15
CA ALA A 166 -8.76 13.20 -11.98
C ALA A 166 -10.16 12.56 -12.04
N ASP A 167 -11.17 13.40 -12.22
CA ASP A 167 -12.51 12.91 -12.43
C ASP A 167 -12.68 12.32 -13.83
N VAL A 168 -13.34 11.17 -13.89
CA VAL A 168 -13.58 10.40 -15.10
C VAL A 168 -15.03 9.93 -15.17
N LYS A 169 -15.45 9.48 -16.36
CA LYS A 169 -16.76 8.87 -16.59
C LYS A 169 -16.61 7.47 -17.16
N CYS A 170 -17.52 6.59 -16.78
CA CYS A 170 -17.70 5.27 -17.37
C CYS A 170 -19.18 5.09 -17.69
N GLY A 171 -19.58 5.33 -18.93
CA GLY A 171 -20.99 5.43 -19.30
C GLY A 171 -21.71 6.53 -18.50
N ALA A 172 -22.73 6.15 -17.71
CA ALA A 172 -23.45 7.06 -16.82
C ALA A 172 -22.78 7.22 -15.44
N ALA A 173 -21.86 6.33 -15.06
CA ALA A 173 -21.19 6.37 -13.78
C ALA A 173 -20.09 7.46 -13.77
N GLN A 174 -19.98 8.13 -12.63
CA GLN A 174 -18.91 9.09 -12.36
C GLN A 174 -17.95 8.52 -11.31
N ALA A 175 -16.65 8.70 -11.49
CA ALA A 175 -15.64 8.27 -10.55
C ALA A 175 -14.45 9.24 -10.56
N THR A 176 -13.71 9.24 -9.48
CA THR A 176 -12.35 9.82 -9.46
C THR A 176 -11.37 8.68 -9.73
N LEU A 177 -10.62 8.78 -10.82
CA LEU A 177 -9.52 7.87 -11.14
C LEU A 177 -8.26 8.34 -10.42
N VAL A 178 -7.68 7.47 -9.63
CA VAL A 178 -6.45 7.72 -8.88
C VAL A 178 -5.38 6.78 -9.39
N ARG A 179 -4.23 7.30 -9.80
CA ARG A 179 -3.07 6.48 -10.16
C ARG A 179 -2.27 6.16 -8.90
N GLY A 180 -2.15 4.88 -8.58
CA GLY A 180 -1.30 4.40 -7.51
C GLY A 180 0.20 4.40 -7.87
N ASP A 181 1.02 3.90 -6.96
CA ASP A 181 2.48 3.86 -7.09
C ASP A 181 3.07 2.46 -6.83
N HIS A 182 2.30 1.41 -7.08
CA HIS A 182 2.75 0.04 -6.89
C HIS A 182 3.97 -0.29 -7.77
N PRO A 183 5.08 -0.83 -7.20
CA PRO A 183 6.36 -0.93 -7.92
C PRO A 183 6.41 -2.00 -9.01
N LEU A 184 5.51 -3.00 -8.99
CA LEU A 184 5.55 -4.11 -9.95
C LEU A 184 4.78 -3.86 -11.24
N ALA A 185 3.67 -3.14 -11.16
CA ALA A 185 2.81 -2.88 -12.31
C ALA A 185 1.98 -1.61 -12.07
N PRO A 186 1.58 -0.90 -13.14
CA PRO A 186 0.66 0.22 -13.02
C PRO A 186 -0.63 -0.22 -12.31
N ASN A 187 -1.07 0.58 -11.35
CA ASN A 187 -2.31 0.38 -10.64
C ASN A 187 -3.10 1.68 -10.56
N TYR A 188 -4.42 1.54 -10.54
CA TYR A 188 -5.36 2.65 -10.39
C TYR A 188 -6.45 2.27 -9.40
N GLU A 189 -7.09 3.27 -8.86
CA GLU A 189 -8.31 3.15 -8.08
C GLU A 189 -9.41 3.97 -8.73
N LEU A 190 -10.63 3.50 -8.63
CA LEU A 190 -11.83 4.22 -9.01
C LEU A 190 -12.64 4.49 -7.75
N TRP A 191 -12.65 5.73 -7.30
CA TRP A 191 -13.46 6.18 -6.17
C TRP A 191 -14.80 6.68 -6.69
N SER A 192 -15.88 6.18 -6.12
CA SER A 192 -17.23 6.54 -6.53
C SER A 192 -18.21 6.36 -5.36
N THR A 193 -19.47 6.67 -5.56
CA THR A 193 -20.50 6.29 -4.58
C THR A 193 -20.70 4.78 -4.60
N ALA A 194 -21.04 4.20 -3.44
CA ALA A 194 -21.26 2.77 -3.30
C ALA A 194 -22.30 2.22 -4.31
N GLY A 195 -23.29 3.03 -4.68
CA GLY A 195 -24.33 2.66 -5.68
C GLY A 195 -23.81 2.56 -7.12
N GLN A 196 -22.69 3.19 -7.45
CA GLN A 196 -22.11 3.16 -8.82
C GLN A 196 -21.02 2.09 -8.98
N VAL A 197 -20.43 1.60 -7.90
CA VAL A 197 -19.36 0.60 -7.92
C VAL A 197 -19.72 -0.67 -8.69
N PRO A 198 -20.92 -1.26 -8.57
CA PRO A 198 -21.29 -2.45 -9.35
C PRO A 198 -21.21 -2.24 -10.86
N ALA A 199 -21.66 -1.08 -11.35
CA ALA A 199 -21.61 -0.76 -12.78
C ALA A 199 -20.17 -0.58 -13.29
N LEU A 200 -19.30 0.03 -12.49
CA LEU A 200 -17.87 0.17 -12.78
C LEU A 200 -17.17 -1.20 -12.81
N TRP A 201 -17.48 -2.04 -11.83
CA TRP A 201 -16.96 -3.41 -11.75
C TRP A 201 -17.32 -4.23 -12.98
N ASP A 202 -18.62 -4.27 -13.33
CA ASP A 202 -19.12 -5.02 -14.48
C ASP A 202 -18.51 -4.54 -15.79
N ALA A 203 -18.32 -3.22 -15.94
CA ALA A 203 -17.67 -2.65 -17.13
C ALA A 203 -16.21 -3.11 -17.25
N LEU A 204 -15.46 -3.12 -16.15
CA LEU A 204 -14.05 -3.56 -16.12
C LEU A 204 -13.92 -5.07 -16.38
N VAL A 205 -14.76 -5.90 -15.77
CA VAL A 205 -14.77 -7.36 -16.01
C VAL A 205 -15.13 -7.65 -17.45
N LYS A 206 -16.14 -6.96 -18.02
CA LYS A 206 -16.50 -7.07 -19.43
C LYS A 206 -15.39 -6.62 -20.38
N ALA A 207 -14.56 -5.68 -19.95
CA ALA A 207 -13.39 -5.20 -20.69
C ALA A 207 -12.17 -6.12 -20.56
N GLY A 208 -12.29 -7.25 -19.83
CA GLY A 208 -11.25 -8.28 -19.71
C GLY A 208 -10.43 -8.21 -18.42
N ALA A 209 -10.84 -7.43 -17.41
CA ALA A 209 -10.24 -7.51 -16.09
C ALA A 209 -10.62 -8.81 -15.39
N THR A 210 -9.65 -9.46 -14.75
CA THR A 210 -9.88 -10.66 -13.94
C THR A 210 -10.19 -10.23 -12.51
N PRO A 211 -11.31 -10.69 -11.89
CA PRO A 211 -11.53 -10.54 -10.46
C PRO A 211 -10.39 -11.12 -9.64
N VAL A 212 -9.87 -10.36 -8.68
CA VAL A 212 -8.70 -10.72 -7.86
C VAL A 212 -9.04 -10.51 -6.41
N GLY A 213 -8.74 -11.50 -5.56
CA GLY A 213 -8.91 -11.43 -4.12
C GLY A 213 -7.68 -10.92 -3.38
N ALA A 214 -7.88 -10.63 -2.10
CA ALA A 214 -6.86 -10.05 -1.24
C ALA A 214 -5.61 -10.93 -1.06
N GLU A 215 -5.72 -12.26 -1.18
CA GLU A 215 -4.55 -13.13 -1.09
C GLU A 215 -3.57 -12.96 -2.26
N ALA A 216 -4.07 -12.81 -3.49
CA ALA A 216 -3.22 -12.53 -4.63
C ALA A 216 -2.60 -11.13 -4.58
N LEU A 217 -3.34 -10.15 -4.04
CA LEU A 217 -2.80 -8.80 -3.78
C LEU A 217 -1.72 -8.82 -2.70
N GLU A 218 -1.86 -9.66 -1.66
CA GLU A 218 -0.81 -9.86 -0.66
C GLU A 218 0.46 -10.43 -1.28
N LEU A 219 0.34 -11.40 -2.18
CA LEU A 219 1.49 -11.90 -2.94
C LEU A 219 2.13 -10.80 -3.80
N ALA A 220 1.32 -9.96 -4.46
CA ALA A 220 1.82 -8.83 -5.24
C ALA A 220 2.52 -7.78 -4.37
N ARG A 221 1.95 -7.48 -3.18
CA ARG A 221 2.56 -6.59 -2.19
C ARG A 221 3.94 -7.08 -1.75
N ILE A 222 4.03 -8.37 -1.37
CA ILE A 222 5.30 -8.99 -0.93
C ILE A 222 6.29 -9.01 -2.08
N ALA A 223 5.88 -9.40 -3.28
CA ALA A 223 6.72 -9.38 -4.48
C ALA A 223 7.24 -7.97 -4.81
N GLY A 224 6.41 -6.96 -4.61
CA GLY A 224 6.76 -5.54 -4.75
C GLY A 224 7.65 -5.00 -3.63
N GLY A 225 7.80 -5.73 -2.54
CA GLY A 225 8.53 -5.26 -1.36
C GLY A 225 7.85 -4.06 -0.68
N VAL A 226 6.53 -3.96 -0.77
CA VAL A 226 5.76 -2.88 -0.15
C VAL A 226 5.45 -3.26 1.31
N PRO A 227 5.99 -2.54 2.30
CA PRO A 227 5.71 -2.84 3.70
C PRO A 227 4.28 -2.41 4.07
N ARG A 228 3.60 -3.20 4.93
CA ARG A 228 2.28 -2.90 5.48
C ARG A 228 2.39 -2.47 6.94
N TYR A 229 1.63 -1.43 7.31
CA TYR A 229 1.48 -1.03 8.70
C TYR A 229 0.77 -2.12 9.54
N GLY A 230 1.23 -2.31 10.77
CA GLY A 230 0.74 -3.37 11.66
C GLY A 230 1.45 -4.71 11.47
N GLN A 231 2.05 -4.97 10.32
CA GLN A 231 2.79 -6.19 10.00
C GLN A 231 4.29 -5.90 9.81
N ASP A 232 4.63 -5.16 8.77
CA ASP A 232 6.01 -4.81 8.43
C ASP A 232 6.44 -3.48 9.06
N ILE A 233 5.56 -2.51 9.14
CA ILE A 233 5.76 -1.23 9.82
C ILE A 233 5.01 -1.27 11.15
N ARG A 234 5.71 -1.08 12.26
CA ARG A 234 5.17 -1.14 13.61
C ARG A 234 5.42 0.16 14.36
N GLU A 235 4.70 0.40 15.44
CA GLU A 235 4.83 1.62 16.27
C GLU A 235 6.24 1.88 16.81
N ARG A 236 7.08 0.84 16.91
CA ARG A 236 8.47 0.97 17.35
C ARG A 236 9.45 1.34 16.24
N ASP A 237 9.01 1.26 14.99
CA ASP A 237 9.88 1.46 13.84
C ASP A 237 10.02 2.96 13.53
N LEU A 238 11.18 3.33 12.98
CA LEU A 238 11.48 4.68 12.56
C LEU A 238 11.24 4.82 11.05
N PRO A 239 10.75 5.97 10.56
CA PRO A 239 10.44 6.17 9.16
C PRO A 239 11.55 5.74 8.20
N GLN A 240 12.80 6.10 8.49
CA GLN A 240 13.94 5.80 7.63
C GLN A 240 14.29 4.31 7.59
N GLU A 241 13.92 3.53 8.62
CA GLU A 241 14.17 2.09 8.65
C GLU A 241 13.27 1.33 7.67
N THR A 242 12.08 1.87 7.36
CA THR A 242 11.07 1.21 6.53
C THR A 242 11.40 1.18 5.04
N GLY A 243 12.43 1.91 4.60
CA GLY A 243 12.73 2.09 3.17
C GLY A 243 11.79 3.06 2.44
N GLN A 244 10.72 3.56 3.09
CA GLN A 244 9.73 4.44 2.49
C GLN A 244 10.15 5.93 2.56
N MET A 245 11.30 6.25 1.99
CA MET A 245 11.84 7.63 2.02
C MET A 245 10.93 8.65 1.31
N ARG A 246 10.10 8.20 0.37
CA ARG A 246 9.07 9.00 -0.31
C ARG A 246 7.99 9.54 0.63
N ALA A 247 7.84 8.95 1.82
CA ALA A 247 6.89 9.41 2.84
C ALA A 247 7.38 10.63 3.63
N ILE A 248 8.63 11.08 3.43
CA ILE A 248 9.26 12.11 4.25
C ILE A 248 9.68 13.29 3.39
N SER A 249 9.18 14.47 3.72
CA SER A 249 9.72 15.71 3.18
C SER A 249 10.77 16.30 4.13
N PHE A 250 11.97 16.54 3.61
CA PHE A 250 13.06 17.16 4.35
C PHE A 250 13.15 18.68 4.14
N THR A 251 12.25 19.25 3.36
CA THR A 251 12.25 20.67 3.00
C THR A 251 11.02 21.43 3.48
N LYS A 252 10.00 20.69 3.99
CA LYS A 252 8.80 21.31 4.55
C LYS A 252 9.03 21.95 5.92
N GLY A 253 8.07 22.73 6.39
CA GLY A 253 8.06 23.30 7.75
C GLY A 253 7.88 22.23 8.84
N CYS A 254 7.78 22.70 10.09
CA CYS A 254 7.71 21.82 11.26
C CYS A 254 6.51 20.86 11.23
N TYR A 255 6.74 19.64 11.70
CA TYR A 255 5.71 18.63 11.93
C TYR A 255 6.08 17.75 13.15
N ILE A 256 5.10 17.04 13.70
CA ILE A 256 5.31 16.18 14.87
C ILE A 256 6.33 15.08 14.55
N GLY A 257 7.35 14.93 15.40
CA GLY A 257 8.41 13.92 15.27
C GLY A 257 9.59 14.34 14.37
N GLN A 258 9.55 15.51 13.74
CA GLN A 258 10.60 15.97 12.81
C GLN A 258 12.00 15.99 13.43
N GLU A 259 12.14 16.36 14.70
CA GLU A 259 13.48 16.46 15.34
C GLU A 259 14.26 15.14 15.26
N ILE A 260 13.59 14.03 15.52
CA ILE A 260 14.22 12.70 15.47
C ILE A 260 14.54 12.30 14.03
N VAL A 261 13.64 12.57 13.09
CA VAL A 261 13.84 12.31 11.66
C VAL A 261 15.06 13.06 11.13
N GLU A 262 15.19 14.35 11.45
CA GLU A 262 16.34 15.16 11.06
C GLU A 262 17.63 14.74 11.76
N ARG A 263 17.56 14.35 13.04
CA ARG A 263 18.72 13.86 13.79
C ARG A 263 19.30 12.59 13.15
N ILE A 264 18.43 11.65 12.76
CA ILE A 264 18.85 10.42 12.07
C ILE A 264 19.50 10.76 10.73
N ARG A 265 18.87 11.66 9.96
CA ARG A 265 19.41 12.15 8.68
C ARG A 265 20.81 12.76 8.86
N ALA A 266 20.99 13.66 9.82
CA ALA A 266 22.25 14.36 10.06
C ALA A 266 23.37 13.43 10.53
N ARG A 267 23.05 12.42 11.35
CA ARG A 267 24.03 11.45 11.86
C ARG A 267 24.38 10.34 10.87
N GLY A 268 23.56 10.12 9.84
CA GLY A 268 23.77 9.10 8.82
C GLY A 268 23.72 7.64 9.31
N SER A 269 23.33 7.41 10.55
CA SER A 269 23.41 6.09 11.20
C SER A 269 22.04 5.44 11.38
N LEU A 270 21.55 4.80 10.32
CA LEU A 270 20.52 3.78 10.47
C LEU A 270 21.20 2.47 10.86
N HIS A 271 20.71 1.84 11.93
CA HIS A 271 21.25 0.57 12.38
C HIS A 271 20.71 -0.62 11.59
N ARG A 272 19.48 -0.49 11.05
CA ARG A 272 18.80 -1.54 10.28
C ARG A 272 17.97 -0.92 9.14
N GLY A 273 17.57 -1.73 8.18
CA GLY A 273 16.70 -1.34 7.09
C GLY A 273 15.79 -2.49 6.66
N PHE A 274 14.67 -2.14 6.06
CA PHE A 274 13.74 -3.07 5.44
C PHE A 274 14.36 -3.63 4.16
N THR A 275 14.26 -4.97 3.96
CA THR A 275 14.90 -5.68 2.84
C THR A 275 14.13 -6.94 2.47
N GLY A 276 14.49 -7.53 1.33
CA GLY A 276 14.01 -8.82 0.86
C GLY A 276 14.97 -9.96 1.16
N PHE A 277 14.42 -11.15 1.29
CA PHE A 277 15.14 -12.40 1.47
C PHE A 277 14.58 -13.44 0.47
N ARG A 278 15.44 -14.03 -0.36
CA ARG A 278 15.09 -15.20 -1.16
C ARG A 278 15.54 -16.44 -0.42
N ILE A 279 14.61 -17.31 -0.06
CA ILE A 279 14.91 -18.57 0.61
C ILE A 279 15.57 -19.52 -0.39
N VAL A 280 16.76 -20.00 -0.07
CA VAL A 280 17.54 -20.91 -0.92
C VAL A 280 17.52 -22.34 -0.40
N GLU A 281 17.20 -22.54 0.89
CA GLU A 281 17.13 -23.84 1.52
C GLU A 281 16.24 -23.81 2.75
N GLY A 282 15.46 -24.87 2.97
CA GLY A 282 14.59 -25.04 4.13
C GLY A 282 13.15 -24.56 3.91
N PRO A 283 12.31 -24.60 4.94
CA PRO A 283 10.90 -24.22 4.87
C PRO A 283 10.72 -22.70 4.78
N LEU A 284 9.52 -22.24 4.37
CA LEU A 284 9.16 -20.82 4.43
C LEU A 284 9.19 -20.32 5.89
N PRO A 285 9.95 -19.25 6.21
CA PRO A 285 10.03 -18.76 7.58
C PRO A 285 8.70 -18.11 8.01
N ALA A 286 8.31 -18.29 9.27
CA ALA A 286 7.15 -17.59 9.81
C ALA A 286 7.51 -16.12 10.13
N PRO A 287 6.54 -15.18 10.04
CA PRO A 287 6.69 -13.84 10.60
C PRO A 287 7.13 -13.90 12.06
N GLY A 288 8.09 -13.03 12.46
CA GLY A 288 8.74 -13.06 13.77
C GLY A 288 9.99 -13.93 13.85
N SER A 289 10.28 -14.76 12.85
CA SER A 289 11.52 -15.54 12.78
C SER A 289 12.73 -14.62 12.84
N LYS A 290 13.73 -15.00 13.66
CA LYS A 290 14.95 -14.22 13.79
C LYS A 290 15.88 -14.44 12.60
N VAL A 291 16.48 -13.36 12.13
CA VAL A 291 17.55 -13.39 11.13
C VAL A 291 18.89 -13.47 11.86
N GLN A 292 19.69 -14.46 11.52
CA GLN A 292 21.02 -14.65 12.09
C GLN A 292 22.10 -14.56 11.01
N ALA A 293 23.23 -13.96 11.37
CA ALA A 293 24.46 -13.95 10.58
C ALA A 293 25.65 -14.23 11.49
N SER A 294 26.47 -15.22 11.16
CA SER A 294 27.62 -15.66 11.97
C SER A 294 27.26 -15.93 13.44
N GLY A 295 26.10 -16.56 13.69
CA GLY A 295 25.61 -16.93 15.02
C GLY A 295 25.08 -15.76 15.87
N LYS A 296 24.91 -14.55 15.28
CA LYS A 296 24.34 -13.38 15.97
C LYS A 296 22.98 -13.01 15.39
N GLU A 297 22.05 -12.61 16.24
CA GLU A 297 20.77 -12.04 15.80
C GLU A 297 21.01 -10.64 15.17
N VAL A 298 20.66 -10.52 13.90
CA VAL A 298 20.86 -9.31 13.10
C VAL A 298 19.57 -8.76 12.49
N GLY A 299 18.43 -9.42 12.71
CA GLY A 299 17.16 -8.98 12.10
C GLY A 299 15.97 -9.86 12.47
N GLU A 300 14.86 -9.58 11.79
CA GLU A 300 13.58 -10.25 11.99
C GLU A 300 12.80 -10.28 10.68
N VAL A 301 12.17 -11.42 10.38
CA VAL A 301 11.21 -11.57 9.27
C VAL A 301 9.87 -10.97 9.69
N THR A 302 9.21 -10.23 8.78
CA THR A 302 7.91 -9.62 9.03
C THR A 302 6.81 -10.17 8.13
N SER A 303 7.15 -10.55 6.90
CA SER A 303 6.25 -11.18 5.92
C SER A 303 6.98 -12.29 5.18
N ALA A 304 6.26 -13.32 4.74
CA ALA A 304 6.82 -14.37 3.88
C ALA A 304 5.73 -14.96 2.97
N ALA A 305 6.11 -15.37 1.77
CA ALA A 305 5.19 -15.97 0.81
C ALA A 305 5.90 -16.92 -0.16
N MET A 306 5.13 -17.86 -0.70
CA MET A 306 5.46 -18.62 -1.88
C MET A 306 4.92 -17.86 -3.10
N LEU A 307 5.77 -17.22 -3.86
CA LEU A 307 5.34 -16.45 -5.04
C LEU A 307 5.19 -17.37 -6.24
N PRO A 308 4.02 -17.41 -6.90
CA PRO A 308 3.82 -18.21 -8.10
C PRO A 308 4.80 -17.79 -9.21
N ALA A 309 5.45 -18.79 -9.83
CA ALA A 309 6.30 -18.65 -10.98
C ALA A 309 5.86 -19.63 -12.09
N ASN A 310 6.40 -19.53 -13.31
CA ASN A 310 6.00 -20.39 -14.43
C ASN A 310 6.17 -21.88 -14.09
N ASP A 311 7.31 -22.26 -13.53
CA ASP A 311 7.68 -23.65 -13.26
C ASP A 311 7.66 -24.00 -11.76
N GLY A 312 6.76 -23.38 -10.98
CA GLY A 312 6.67 -23.67 -9.55
C GLY A 312 6.39 -22.43 -8.69
N GLU A 313 7.09 -22.35 -7.57
CA GLU A 313 6.94 -21.27 -6.60
C GLU A 313 8.32 -20.78 -6.12
N VAL A 314 8.42 -19.49 -5.86
CA VAL A 314 9.63 -18.85 -5.34
C VAL A 314 9.39 -18.43 -3.89
N PRO A 315 10.05 -19.06 -2.91
CA PRO A 315 9.92 -18.69 -1.52
C PRO A 315 10.68 -17.39 -1.24
N VAL A 316 9.97 -16.40 -0.70
CA VAL A 316 10.54 -15.09 -0.35
C VAL A 316 10.06 -14.63 1.03
N ALA A 317 10.82 -13.72 1.64
CA ALA A 317 10.42 -13.06 2.86
C ALA A 317 10.81 -11.57 2.84
N LEU A 318 10.10 -10.76 3.62
CA LEU A 318 10.41 -9.36 3.90
C LEU A 318 10.77 -9.24 5.37
N GLY A 319 11.58 -8.24 5.71
CA GLY A 319 11.91 -7.98 7.10
C GLY A 319 12.97 -6.92 7.29
N TYR A 320 13.41 -6.80 8.52
CA TYR A 320 14.45 -5.86 8.90
C TYR A 320 15.80 -6.57 9.11
N LEU A 321 16.86 -5.96 8.62
CA LEU A 321 18.20 -6.47 8.75
C LEU A 321 19.17 -5.34 9.16
N ARG A 322 20.09 -5.62 10.08
CA ARG A 322 21.16 -4.68 10.43
C ARG A 322 22.02 -4.40 9.21
N LYS A 323 22.40 -3.14 9.01
CA LYS A 323 23.17 -2.71 7.83
C LYS A 323 24.50 -3.45 7.66
N GLU A 324 25.16 -3.78 8.75
CA GLU A 324 26.43 -4.52 8.76
C GLU A 324 26.32 -5.96 8.21
N ALA A 325 25.09 -6.53 8.23
CA ALA A 325 24.79 -7.86 7.71
C ALA A 325 24.00 -7.81 6.38
N GLY A 326 23.62 -6.63 5.89
CA GLY A 326 22.65 -6.41 4.83
C GLY A 326 23.21 -6.22 3.42
N ALA A 327 24.43 -6.66 3.15
CA ALA A 327 24.96 -6.61 1.78
C ALA A 327 24.09 -7.48 0.85
N THR A 328 23.70 -6.94 -0.31
CA THR A 328 23.01 -7.72 -1.35
C THR A 328 23.80 -8.97 -1.70
N GLY A 329 23.14 -10.11 -1.76
CA GLY A 329 23.77 -11.40 -1.99
C GLY A 329 24.33 -12.08 -0.73
N ALA A 330 24.35 -11.42 0.43
CA ALA A 330 24.76 -12.04 1.68
C ALA A 330 23.80 -13.18 2.07
N VAL A 331 24.36 -14.27 2.58
CA VAL A 331 23.57 -15.41 3.06
C VAL A 331 23.35 -15.27 4.56
N VAL A 332 22.10 -15.41 4.96
CA VAL A 332 21.64 -15.34 6.35
C VAL A 332 20.79 -16.55 6.71
N GLU A 333 20.62 -16.80 8.00
CA GLU A 333 19.77 -17.85 8.54
C GLU A 333 18.44 -17.25 9.02
N LEU A 334 17.32 -17.84 8.62
CA LEU A 334 15.96 -17.44 9.00
C LEU A 334 15.28 -18.59 9.77
N GLY A 335 15.64 -18.75 11.05
CA GLY A 335 15.23 -19.94 11.81
C GLY A 335 15.87 -21.21 11.26
N ALA A 336 15.08 -22.13 10.69
CA ALA A 336 15.55 -23.39 10.09
C ALA A 336 15.92 -23.25 8.60
N SER A 337 15.85 -22.04 8.04
CA SER A 337 16.03 -21.81 6.61
C SER A 337 17.25 -20.97 6.35
N ARG A 338 17.83 -21.09 5.15
CA ARG A 338 18.88 -20.21 4.62
C ARG A 338 18.31 -19.33 3.53
N ALA A 339 18.68 -18.08 3.53
CA ALA A 339 18.22 -17.11 2.56
C ALA A 339 19.34 -16.19 2.08
N GLN A 340 19.17 -15.68 0.87
CA GLN A 340 20.00 -14.64 0.30
C GLN A 340 19.32 -13.29 0.42
N VAL A 341 20.03 -12.26 0.86
CA VAL A 341 19.52 -10.89 0.92
C VAL A 341 19.38 -10.34 -0.49
N GLU A 342 18.17 -9.90 -0.83
CA GLU A 342 17.84 -9.32 -2.15
C GLU A 342 17.31 -7.89 -2.05
N PRO A 343 17.58 -7.07 -3.08
CA PRO A 343 16.95 -5.75 -3.20
C PRO A 343 15.45 -5.89 -3.50
N LEU A 344 14.68 -4.85 -3.16
CA LEU A 344 13.26 -4.77 -3.45
C LEU A 344 13.00 -3.75 -4.58
N PRO A 345 12.02 -3.98 -5.47
CA PRO A 345 11.16 -5.17 -5.55
C PRO A 345 11.94 -6.44 -5.94
N PHE A 346 11.38 -7.62 -5.60
CA PHE A 346 11.98 -8.87 -6.04
C PHE A 346 12.00 -8.97 -7.57
N THR A 347 13.17 -9.37 -8.11
CA THR A 347 13.25 -9.69 -9.54
C THR A 347 12.65 -11.07 -9.76
N LEU A 348 11.46 -11.09 -10.35
CA LEU A 348 10.82 -12.30 -10.85
C LEU A 348 11.05 -12.31 -12.35
N SER A 349 12.24 -12.79 -12.79
CA SER A 349 12.60 -12.84 -14.22
C SER A 349 11.71 -13.81 -14.99
N ALA A 350 11.59 -13.60 -16.31
CA ALA A 350 10.83 -14.49 -17.21
C ALA A 350 11.40 -15.92 -17.25
N GLU A 351 12.64 -16.13 -16.81
CA GLU A 351 13.25 -17.46 -16.64
C GLU A 351 12.83 -18.13 -15.32
N ASN A 352 12.27 -17.35 -14.37
CA ASN A 352 11.77 -17.83 -13.07
C ASN A 352 10.26 -17.55 -12.89
N ILE A 353 9.59 -17.09 -13.95
CA ILE A 353 8.14 -16.84 -13.96
C ILE A 353 7.47 -17.79 -14.95
#